data_a7e97b7cfbd3d74c1d3805669f958359
#
_entry.id   a7e97b7cfbd3d74c1d3805669f958359
#
_cell.length_a   1.000
_cell.length_b   1.000
_cell.length_c   1.000
_cell.angle_alpha   90.00
_cell.angle_beta   90.00
_cell.angle_gamma   90.00
#
_symmetry.space_group_name_H-M   'P 1'
#
loop_
_entity.id
_entity.type
_entity.pdbx_description
1 polymer ?
#
loop_
_entity_poly.entity_id
_entity_poly.type
_entity_poly.pdbx_seq_one_letter_code
_entity_poly.pdbx_strand_id
1 'polypeptide(L)'
;MPHAPREEEGGTGPVKRTRFQNITRKLWWLHSFGGLTISLSMMLLSRAGLAYADKLLIALIGSWLLVFVALRFIVGPANRKDDEHFVRKGVRVATNYIIKQFYQQMFFFLVPIYASSATWALGTWNWWLAPILFVCGVLSTIDLVFDNFIMERRWLASIMYGLALFGMINVLLPLTVGITHFEALLAAAAMTPTAVALLSFSVGQVVSPQGVLLALAATAGLVSAVWYGREFVPPAPLAMTEATVGHGTYGGYECLPPSKHVIRADQLDNLRCGSLLREPGGLKEDIVHIWRHGSVEVARVDARSSPALTKLEGCDGPDNIVYRSELPKAKLPKDPTGEWSCTTETVHGQLVGIRKFEVVGPETTKPVPAPVPLPVPDGGTPKPPDAAPARDSR
;
A
#
# COMPACT_ATOMS: atom_id res chain seq x y z
N MET A 1 -44.27 -45.11 -42.69
CA MET A 1 -44.80 -44.32 -41.55
C MET A 1 -43.65 -44.18 -40.53
N PRO A 2 -43.06 -42.98 -40.34
CA PRO A 2 -41.97 -42.79 -39.37
C PRO A 2 -42.57 -42.51 -38.00
N HIS A 3 -42.02 -43.22 -37.01
CA HIS A 3 -42.36 -43.03 -35.60
C HIS A 3 -41.89 -41.65 -35.13
N ALA A 4 -42.80 -40.85 -34.57
CA ALA A 4 -42.51 -39.62 -33.88
C ALA A 4 -41.74 -39.93 -32.58
N PRO A 5 -40.69 -39.17 -32.19
CA PRO A 5 -40.04 -39.31 -30.90
C PRO A 5 -40.98 -38.79 -29.79
N ARG A 6 -41.16 -39.62 -28.76
CA ARG A 6 -41.81 -39.22 -27.50
C ARG A 6 -40.97 -38.11 -26.84
N GLU A 7 -41.53 -36.94 -26.69
CA GLU A 7 -41.05 -35.93 -25.77
C GLU A 7 -41.18 -36.47 -24.34
N GLU A 8 -40.06 -36.84 -23.73
CA GLU A 8 -39.99 -37.04 -22.29
C GLU A 8 -40.13 -35.65 -21.63
N GLU A 9 -41.32 -35.35 -21.14
CA GLU A 9 -41.57 -34.26 -20.20
C GLU A 9 -40.73 -34.50 -18.92
N GLY A 10 -39.50 -34.00 -18.93
CA GLY A 10 -38.63 -33.95 -17.74
C GLY A 10 -39.24 -33.02 -16.70
N GLY A 11 -40.02 -33.58 -15.79
CA GLY A 11 -40.58 -32.87 -14.64
C GLY A 11 -39.52 -32.16 -13.85
N THR A 12 -39.45 -30.83 -13.99
CA THR A 12 -38.70 -29.93 -13.12
C THR A 12 -39.38 -29.83 -11.75
N GLY A 13 -39.40 -30.94 -11.03
CA GLY A 13 -39.79 -30.92 -9.62
C GLY A 13 -38.79 -30.07 -8.82
N PRO A 14 -39.23 -29.25 -7.85
CA PRO A 14 -38.34 -28.42 -7.04
C PRO A 14 -37.28 -29.30 -6.37
N VAL A 15 -36.02 -29.10 -6.71
CA VAL A 15 -34.89 -29.83 -6.14
C VAL A 15 -34.96 -29.64 -4.61
N LYS A 16 -35.31 -30.72 -3.87
CA LYS A 16 -35.34 -30.73 -2.39
C LYS A 16 -33.93 -30.41 -1.87
N ARG A 17 -33.70 -29.16 -1.51
CA ARG A 17 -32.46 -28.71 -0.89
C ARG A 17 -32.24 -29.49 0.40
N THR A 18 -31.05 -30.06 0.58
CA THR A 18 -30.71 -30.76 1.81
C THR A 18 -30.72 -29.78 2.99
N ARG A 19 -31.07 -30.26 4.19
CA ARG A 19 -31.09 -29.47 5.43
C ARG A 19 -29.76 -28.75 5.67
N PHE A 20 -28.67 -29.35 5.24
CA PHE A 20 -27.31 -28.80 5.29
C PHE A 20 -27.14 -27.54 4.39
N GLN A 21 -27.68 -27.53 3.18
CA GLN A 21 -27.63 -26.36 2.29
C GLN A 21 -28.42 -25.16 2.83
N ASN A 22 -29.47 -25.42 3.58
CA ASN A 22 -30.24 -24.35 4.22
C ASN A 22 -29.52 -23.78 5.45
N ILE A 23 -28.79 -24.59 6.21
CA ILE A 23 -27.99 -24.15 7.35
C ILE A 23 -26.78 -23.36 6.88
N THR A 24 -26.02 -23.85 5.87
CA THR A 24 -24.89 -23.12 5.30
C THR A 24 -25.33 -21.79 4.72
N ARG A 25 -26.47 -21.69 4.04
CA ARG A 25 -27.01 -20.44 3.54
C ARG A 25 -27.44 -19.46 4.63
N LYS A 26 -27.97 -19.95 5.76
CA LYS A 26 -28.32 -19.10 6.90
C LYS A 26 -27.11 -18.59 7.67
N LEU A 27 -26.01 -19.35 7.67
CA LEU A 27 -24.80 -19.01 8.40
C LEU A 27 -23.74 -18.31 7.54
N TRP A 28 -23.97 -18.18 6.21
CA TRP A 28 -22.97 -17.59 5.30
C TRP A 28 -22.60 -16.15 5.68
N TRP A 29 -23.58 -15.35 6.10
CA TRP A 29 -23.34 -13.97 6.50
C TRP A 29 -22.48 -13.90 7.79
N LEU A 30 -22.70 -14.81 8.74
CA LEU A 30 -21.89 -14.88 9.96
C LEU A 30 -20.44 -15.21 9.62
N HIS A 31 -20.24 -16.05 8.63
CA HIS A 31 -18.93 -16.43 8.15
C HIS A 31 -18.23 -15.29 7.39
N SER A 32 -18.93 -14.62 6.46
CA SER A 32 -18.40 -13.47 5.75
C SER A 32 -18.07 -12.32 6.72
N PHE A 33 -18.91 -12.11 7.74
CA PHE A 33 -18.64 -11.14 8.79
C PHE A 33 -17.42 -11.52 9.64
N GLY A 34 -17.30 -12.80 10.01
CA GLY A 34 -16.13 -13.32 10.73
C GLY A 34 -14.83 -13.14 9.94
N GLY A 35 -14.83 -13.48 8.66
CA GLY A 35 -13.69 -13.27 7.75
C GLY A 35 -13.32 -11.79 7.61
N LEU A 36 -14.31 -10.91 7.45
CA LEU A 36 -14.10 -9.46 7.39
C LEU A 36 -13.53 -8.92 8.72
N THR A 37 -14.02 -9.39 9.84
CA THR A 37 -13.53 -8.97 11.17
C THR A 37 -12.07 -9.39 11.36
N ILE A 38 -11.70 -10.62 11.02
CA ILE A 38 -10.31 -11.09 11.07
C ILE A 38 -9.41 -10.26 10.16
N SER A 39 -9.87 -10.00 8.93
CA SER A 39 -9.12 -9.21 7.96
C SER A 39 -8.94 -7.75 8.41
N LEU A 40 -9.98 -7.14 8.98
CA LEU A 40 -9.92 -5.79 9.54
C LEU A 40 -9.00 -5.75 10.78
N SER A 41 -9.04 -6.79 11.62
CA SER A 41 -8.13 -6.93 12.76
C SER A 41 -6.67 -7.04 12.29
N MET A 42 -6.39 -7.81 11.23
CA MET A 42 -5.07 -7.87 10.61
C MET A 42 -4.62 -6.52 10.08
N MET A 43 -5.54 -5.76 9.46
CA MET A 43 -5.27 -4.41 8.99
C MET A 43 -4.91 -3.45 10.12
N LEU A 44 -5.59 -3.54 11.27
CA LEU A 44 -5.30 -2.71 12.45
C LEU A 44 -4.00 -3.12 13.13
N LEU A 45 -3.73 -4.42 13.25
CA LEU A 45 -2.50 -4.97 13.81
C LEU A 45 -1.27 -4.62 12.96
N SER A 46 -1.40 -4.59 11.62
CA SER A 46 -0.30 -4.18 10.74
C SER A 46 0.10 -2.72 10.93
N ARG A 47 -0.83 -1.86 11.36
CA ARG A 47 -0.52 -0.47 11.75
C ARG A 47 0.23 -0.36 13.07
N ALA A 48 -0.04 -1.28 14.01
CA ALA A 48 0.51 -1.24 15.37
C ALA A 48 1.97 -1.72 15.46
N GLY A 49 2.46 -2.45 14.48
CA GLY A 49 3.85 -2.92 14.47
C GLY A 49 4.14 -3.89 13.35
N LEU A 50 4.85 -3.42 12.33
CA LEU A 50 5.37 -4.28 11.26
C LEU A 50 6.42 -5.28 11.78
N ALA A 51 6.84 -5.19 13.05
CA ALA A 51 7.81 -6.12 13.67
C ALA A 51 7.41 -7.60 13.64
N TYR A 52 6.12 -7.90 13.47
CA TYR A 52 5.60 -9.27 13.31
C TYR A 52 5.04 -9.54 11.90
N ALA A 53 5.04 -8.53 11.02
CA ALA A 53 4.46 -8.65 9.68
C ALA A 53 5.24 -9.66 8.83
N ASP A 54 6.55 -9.74 8.99
CA ASP A 54 7.43 -10.71 8.34
C ASP A 54 7.04 -12.15 8.67
N LYS A 55 6.85 -12.46 9.96
CA LYS A 55 6.46 -13.80 10.42
C LYS A 55 5.06 -14.18 10.00
N LEU A 56 4.10 -13.24 10.11
CA LEU A 56 2.74 -13.44 9.65
C LEU A 56 2.68 -13.65 8.12
N LEU A 57 3.47 -12.89 7.39
CA LEU A 57 3.56 -12.99 5.94
C LEU A 57 4.15 -14.33 5.51
N ILE A 58 5.23 -14.78 6.15
CA ILE A 58 5.84 -16.09 5.89
C ILE A 58 4.85 -17.22 6.24
N ALA A 59 4.17 -17.13 7.39
CA ALA A 59 3.16 -18.10 7.78
C ALA A 59 1.99 -18.14 6.79
N LEU A 60 1.54 -16.98 6.30
CA LEU A 60 0.47 -16.88 5.32
C LEU A 60 0.88 -17.51 3.98
N ILE A 61 2.06 -17.19 3.46
CA ILE A 61 2.58 -17.79 2.21
C ILE A 61 2.82 -19.29 2.40
N GLY A 62 3.42 -19.71 3.52
CA GLY A 62 3.67 -21.12 3.81
C GLY A 62 2.36 -21.92 3.87
N SER A 63 1.35 -21.41 4.55
CA SER A 63 0.03 -22.04 4.60
C SER A 63 -0.65 -22.07 3.24
N TRP A 64 -0.50 -21.00 2.45
CA TRP A 64 -1.02 -20.93 1.09
C TRP A 64 -0.36 -21.95 0.16
N LEU A 65 0.98 -22.06 0.19
CA LEU A 65 1.72 -23.08 -0.54
C LEU A 65 1.29 -24.50 -0.12
N LEU A 66 1.12 -24.73 1.17
CA LEU A 66 0.67 -26.02 1.70
C LEU A 66 -0.72 -26.38 1.16
N VAL A 67 -1.66 -25.44 1.21
CA VAL A 67 -3.01 -25.63 0.66
C VAL A 67 -2.97 -25.86 -0.84
N PHE A 68 -2.16 -25.07 -1.58
CA PHE A 68 -1.99 -25.24 -3.01
C PHE A 68 -1.47 -26.63 -3.37
N VAL A 69 -0.41 -27.09 -2.69
CA VAL A 69 0.16 -28.44 -2.87
C VAL A 69 -0.88 -29.51 -2.54
N ALA A 70 -1.58 -29.37 -1.41
CA ALA A 70 -2.63 -30.30 -1.02
C ALA A 70 -3.73 -30.38 -2.09
N LEU A 71 -4.18 -29.25 -2.64
CA LEU A 71 -5.17 -29.21 -3.69
C LEU A 71 -4.71 -29.84 -4.99
N ARG A 72 -3.47 -29.56 -5.38
CA ARG A 72 -2.88 -30.09 -6.61
C ARG A 72 -2.72 -31.59 -6.56
N PHE A 73 -2.32 -32.14 -5.42
CA PHE A 73 -2.01 -33.57 -5.27
C PHE A 73 -3.17 -34.40 -4.74
N ILE A 74 -4.02 -33.85 -3.86
CA ILE A 74 -5.13 -34.59 -3.23
C ILE A 74 -6.40 -34.54 -4.09
N VAL A 75 -6.72 -33.36 -4.65
CA VAL A 75 -7.98 -33.20 -5.40
C VAL A 75 -7.85 -33.63 -6.87
N GLY A 76 -6.65 -33.60 -7.41
CA GLY A 76 -6.35 -33.99 -8.81
C GLY A 76 -7.01 -33.10 -9.85
N PRO A 77 -6.72 -33.28 -11.13
CA PRO A 77 -7.35 -32.51 -12.21
C PRO A 77 -8.84 -32.82 -12.29
N ALA A 78 -9.65 -31.76 -12.33
CA ALA A 78 -11.12 -31.76 -12.32
C ALA A 78 -11.80 -32.50 -13.50
N ASN A 79 -11.09 -33.29 -14.27
CA ASN A 79 -11.53 -33.83 -15.57
C ASN A 79 -12.06 -35.27 -15.55
N ARG A 80 -12.22 -35.89 -14.36
CA ARG A 80 -12.90 -37.18 -14.28
C ARG A 80 -14.37 -36.98 -13.91
N LYS A 81 -15.24 -37.08 -14.90
CA LYS A 81 -16.69 -36.90 -14.82
C LYS A 81 -17.46 -38.05 -14.12
N ASP A 82 -16.79 -39.14 -13.77
CA ASP A 82 -17.45 -40.33 -13.24
C ASP A 82 -17.12 -40.54 -11.77
N ASP A 83 -18.17 -40.75 -10.98
CA ASP A 83 -18.19 -41.09 -9.55
C ASP A 83 -17.75 -39.99 -8.58
N GLU A 84 -18.57 -38.94 -8.45
CA GLU A 84 -18.44 -38.02 -7.31
C GLU A 84 -18.91 -38.70 -6.01
N HIS A 85 -18.02 -39.45 -5.36
CA HIS A 85 -18.22 -39.82 -3.97
C HIS A 85 -18.44 -38.58 -3.11
N PHE A 86 -19.37 -38.64 -2.17
CA PHE A 86 -19.73 -37.58 -1.23
C PHE A 86 -18.50 -36.86 -0.61
N VAL A 87 -17.43 -37.62 -0.34
CA VAL A 87 -16.15 -37.11 0.21
C VAL A 87 -15.48 -36.14 -0.78
N ARG A 88 -15.44 -36.42 -2.11
CA ARG A 88 -14.84 -35.53 -3.10
C ARG A 88 -15.61 -34.19 -3.22
N LYS A 89 -16.92 -34.25 -3.11
CA LYS A 89 -17.76 -33.04 -3.13
C LYS A 89 -17.51 -32.17 -1.91
N GLY A 90 -17.40 -32.76 -0.72
CA GLY A 90 -17.07 -32.08 0.52
C GLY A 90 -15.67 -31.46 0.48
N VAL A 91 -14.67 -32.18 -0.03
CA VAL A 91 -13.30 -31.67 -0.18
C VAL A 91 -13.26 -30.52 -1.16
N ARG A 92 -13.97 -30.57 -2.30
CA ARG A 92 -14.01 -29.47 -3.27
C ARG A 92 -14.62 -28.20 -2.65
N VAL A 93 -15.71 -28.32 -1.92
CA VAL A 93 -16.34 -27.19 -1.23
C VAL A 93 -15.42 -26.60 -0.17
N ALA A 94 -14.81 -27.43 0.66
CA ALA A 94 -13.85 -26.98 1.68
C ALA A 94 -12.64 -26.27 1.06
N THR A 95 -12.17 -26.80 -0.05
CA THR A 95 -11.05 -26.25 -0.82
C THR A 95 -11.33 -24.87 -1.39
N ASN A 96 -12.46 -24.72 -2.10
CA ASN A 96 -12.85 -23.41 -2.64
C ASN A 96 -13.01 -22.38 -1.51
N TYR A 97 -13.55 -22.82 -0.39
CA TYR A 97 -13.68 -22.03 0.80
C TYR A 97 -12.33 -21.54 1.35
N ILE A 98 -11.37 -22.45 1.52
CA ILE A 98 -10.03 -22.15 2.00
C ILE A 98 -9.32 -21.18 1.06
N ILE A 99 -9.35 -21.43 -0.26
CA ILE A 99 -8.76 -20.54 -1.28
C ILE A 99 -9.33 -19.12 -1.15
N LYS A 100 -10.65 -19.00 -1.05
CA LYS A 100 -11.32 -17.72 -0.89
C LYS A 100 -10.85 -16.98 0.36
N GLN A 101 -10.79 -17.67 1.49
CA GLN A 101 -10.34 -17.09 2.75
C GLN A 101 -8.89 -16.57 2.64
N PHE A 102 -8.02 -17.30 1.92
CA PHE A 102 -6.66 -16.85 1.68
C PHE A 102 -6.59 -15.58 0.83
N TYR A 103 -7.33 -15.51 -0.26
CA TYR A 103 -7.37 -14.30 -1.08
C TYR A 103 -7.80 -13.09 -0.26
N GLN A 104 -8.86 -13.24 0.51
CA GLN A 104 -9.37 -12.19 1.37
C GLN A 104 -8.29 -11.70 2.34
N GLN A 105 -7.64 -12.61 3.06
CA GLN A 105 -6.59 -12.27 4.02
C GLN A 105 -5.38 -11.61 3.34
N MET A 106 -4.93 -12.12 2.20
CA MET A 106 -3.82 -11.54 1.45
C MET A 106 -4.10 -10.09 1.04
N PHE A 107 -5.27 -9.82 0.45
CA PHE A 107 -5.61 -8.47 0.05
C PHE A 107 -5.72 -7.51 1.23
N PHE A 108 -6.44 -7.88 2.28
CA PHE A 108 -6.58 -7.01 3.45
C PHE A 108 -5.28 -6.82 4.22
N PHE A 109 -4.34 -7.74 4.13
CA PHE A 109 -3.00 -7.56 4.65
C PHE A 109 -2.18 -6.59 3.81
N LEU A 110 -2.25 -6.68 2.48
CA LEU A 110 -1.51 -5.81 1.57
C LEU A 110 -2.00 -4.36 1.57
N VAL A 111 -3.32 -4.14 1.70
CA VAL A 111 -3.94 -2.80 1.65
C VAL A 111 -3.25 -1.79 2.58
N PRO A 112 -3.10 -2.02 3.90
CA PRO A 112 -2.48 -1.03 4.78
C PRO A 112 -1.00 -0.80 4.47
N ILE A 113 -0.29 -1.83 3.99
CA ILE A 113 1.13 -1.71 3.62
C ILE A 113 1.26 -0.80 2.39
N TYR A 114 0.52 -1.08 1.33
CA TYR A 114 0.56 -0.25 0.13
C TYR A 114 -0.04 1.14 0.36
N ALA A 115 -1.07 1.27 1.19
CA ALA A 115 -1.64 2.57 1.54
C ALA A 115 -0.67 3.45 2.34
N SER A 116 0.13 2.86 3.23
CA SER A 116 1.16 3.59 3.99
C SER A 116 2.39 3.93 3.15
N SER A 117 2.71 3.12 2.14
CA SER A 117 3.84 3.36 1.23
C SER A 117 3.47 4.25 0.04
N ALA A 118 2.18 4.53 -0.16
CA ALA A 118 1.69 5.36 -1.24
C ALA A 118 1.81 6.85 -0.90
N THR A 119 2.09 7.65 -1.93
CA THR A 119 2.11 9.12 -1.81
C THR A 119 0.75 9.68 -2.16
N TRP A 120 -0.01 10.10 -1.16
CA TRP A 120 -1.35 10.68 -1.31
C TRP A 120 -1.28 12.19 -1.58
N ALA A 121 -0.77 12.56 -2.75
CA ALA A 121 -0.64 13.96 -3.15
C ALA A 121 -1.21 14.19 -4.55
N LEU A 122 -1.74 15.40 -4.80
CA LEU A 122 -2.22 15.78 -6.13
C LEU A 122 -1.05 15.75 -7.12
N GLY A 123 -1.27 15.08 -8.26
CA GLY A 123 -0.26 14.91 -9.31
C GLY A 123 0.65 13.70 -9.15
N THR A 124 0.46 12.87 -8.13
CA THR A 124 1.12 11.57 -8.01
C THR A 124 0.18 10.43 -8.37
N TRP A 125 0.71 9.32 -8.86
CA TRP A 125 -0.08 8.17 -9.31
C TRP A 125 0.28 6.86 -8.62
N ASN A 126 1.22 6.86 -7.66
CA ASN A 126 1.63 5.63 -6.99
C ASN A 126 0.62 5.14 -5.92
N TRP A 127 -0.44 5.88 -5.66
CA TRP A 127 -1.49 5.51 -4.70
C TRP A 127 -2.54 4.52 -5.27
N TRP A 128 -2.64 4.37 -6.61
CA TRP A 128 -3.70 3.61 -7.28
C TRP A 128 -3.77 2.13 -6.90
N LEU A 129 -2.63 1.52 -6.52
CA LEU A 129 -2.56 0.10 -6.20
C LEU A 129 -3.31 -0.25 -4.91
N ALA A 130 -3.24 0.60 -3.88
CA ALA A 130 -3.93 0.37 -2.62
C ALA A 130 -5.47 0.28 -2.76
N PRO A 131 -6.17 1.21 -3.46
CA PRO A 131 -7.59 1.06 -3.76
C PRO A 131 -7.95 -0.19 -4.56
N ILE A 132 -7.13 -0.56 -5.53
CA ILE A 132 -7.38 -1.79 -6.32
C ILE A 132 -7.29 -3.03 -5.43
N LEU A 133 -6.26 -3.13 -4.59
CA LEU A 133 -6.14 -4.22 -3.62
C LEU A 133 -7.33 -4.24 -2.65
N PHE A 134 -7.77 -3.07 -2.20
CA PHE A 134 -8.96 -2.96 -1.34
C PHE A 134 -10.23 -3.46 -2.04
N VAL A 135 -10.48 -3.02 -3.28
CA VAL A 135 -11.63 -3.49 -4.07
C VAL A 135 -11.57 -5.00 -4.29
N CYS A 136 -10.39 -5.55 -4.62
CA CYS A 136 -10.21 -7.00 -4.74
C CYS A 136 -10.48 -7.72 -3.42
N GLY A 137 -10.03 -7.16 -2.30
CA GLY A 137 -10.34 -7.66 -0.96
C GLY A 137 -11.83 -7.69 -0.68
N VAL A 138 -12.55 -6.59 -0.94
CA VAL A 138 -14.00 -6.51 -0.78
C VAL A 138 -14.73 -7.49 -1.71
N LEU A 139 -14.35 -7.55 -2.98
CA LEU A 139 -14.95 -8.51 -3.91
C LEU A 139 -14.74 -9.96 -3.48
N SER A 140 -13.61 -10.27 -2.84
CA SER A 140 -13.36 -11.60 -2.29
C SER A 140 -14.22 -11.93 -1.07
N THR A 141 -14.80 -10.94 -0.37
CA THR A 141 -15.71 -11.18 0.76
C THR A 141 -17.14 -11.47 0.33
N ILE A 142 -17.54 -10.99 -0.84
CA ILE A 142 -18.90 -11.14 -1.34
C ILE A 142 -19.03 -12.47 -2.07
N ASP A 143 -19.55 -13.51 -1.38
CA ASP A 143 -19.68 -14.88 -1.90
C ASP A 143 -20.36 -14.94 -3.27
N LEU A 144 -21.44 -14.17 -3.43
CA LEU A 144 -22.21 -14.15 -4.67
C LEU A 144 -21.37 -13.69 -5.86
N VAL A 145 -20.52 -12.68 -5.66
CA VAL A 145 -19.65 -12.12 -6.70
C VAL A 145 -18.45 -13.02 -6.90
N PHE A 146 -17.83 -13.46 -5.81
CA PHE A 146 -16.62 -14.28 -5.88
C PHE A 146 -16.89 -15.63 -6.55
N ASP A 147 -17.90 -16.38 -6.09
CA ASP A 147 -18.18 -17.73 -6.57
C ASP A 147 -18.81 -17.73 -7.97
N ASN A 148 -19.80 -16.85 -8.22
CA ASN A 148 -20.57 -16.89 -9.47
C ASN A 148 -19.98 -16.01 -10.59
N PHE A 149 -19.11 -15.06 -10.26
CA PHE A 149 -18.56 -14.14 -11.27
C PHE A 149 -17.06 -14.31 -11.43
N ILE A 150 -16.30 -14.33 -10.33
CA ILE A 150 -14.84 -14.36 -10.37
C ILE A 150 -14.36 -15.79 -10.66
N MET A 151 -14.81 -16.76 -9.88
CA MET A 151 -14.34 -18.15 -10.00
C MET A 151 -14.84 -18.85 -11.26
N GLU A 152 -15.99 -18.48 -11.80
CA GLU A 152 -16.45 -18.99 -13.08
C GLU A 152 -15.60 -18.52 -14.27
N ARG A 153 -14.98 -17.33 -14.15
CA ARG A 153 -14.13 -16.76 -15.19
C ARG A 153 -12.65 -16.96 -14.83
N ARG A 154 -12.06 -18.04 -15.32
CA ARG A 154 -10.65 -18.41 -15.04
C ARG A 154 -9.67 -17.26 -15.20
N TRP A 155 -9.83 -16.42 -16.23
CA TRP A 155 -8.94 -15.28 -16.47
C TRP A 155 -9.01 -14.24 -15.34
N LEU A 156 -10.24 -13.99 -14.80
CA LEU A 156 -10.42 -13.02 -13.71
C LEU A 156 -9.86 -13.54 -12.39
N ALA A 157 -10.10 -14.82 -12.09
CA ALA A 157 -9.48 -15.49 -10.95
C ALA A 157 -7.94 -15.47 -11.05
N SER A 158 -7.39 -15.69 -12.26
CA SER A 158 -5.95 -15.64 -12.51
C SER A 158 -5.36 -14.23 -12.32
N ILE A 159 -6.07 -13.18 -12.73
CA ILE A 159 -5.67 -11.79 -12.52
C ILE A 159 -5.66 -11.46 -11.02
N MET A 160 -6.73 -11.79 -10.29
CA MET A 160 -6.79 -11.55 -8.85
C MET A 160 -5.67 -12.31 -8.11
N TYR A 161 -5.44 -13.55 -8.48
CA TYR A 161 -4.34 -14.33 -7.94
C TYR A 161 -2.98 -13.68 -8.24
N GLY A 162 -2.75 -13.32 -9.48
CA GLY A 162 -1.52 -12.65 -9.91
C GLY A 162 -1.28 -11.35 -9.14
N LEU A 163 -2.32 -10.54 -8.97
CA LEU A 163 -2.22 -9.28 -8.23
C LEU A 163 -1.86 -9.50 -6.74
N ALA A 164 -2.52 -10.48 -6.10
CA ALA A 164 -2.21 -10.84 -4.71
C ALA A 164 -0.77 -11.36 -4.58
N LEU A 165 -0.36 -12.26 -5.46
CA LEU A 165 0.99 -12.84 -5.46
C LEU A 165 2.05 -11.80 -5.74
N PHE A 166 1.85 -10.94 -6.74
CA PHE A 166 2.74 -9.83 -7.07
C PHE A 166 2.94 -8.92 -5.85
N GLY A 167 1.84 -8.49 -5.22
CA GLY A 167 1.90 -7.64 -4.04
C GLY A 167 2.62 -8.30 -2.87
N MET A 168 2.38 -9.60 -2.64
CA MET A 168 3.02 -10.36 -1.57
C MET A 168 4.51 -10.52 -1.80
N ILE A 169 4.94 -10.91 -3.00
CA ILE A 169 6.37 -11.08 -3.33
C ILE A 169 7.10 -9.74 -3.20
N ASN A 170 6.51 -8.66 -3.73
CA ASN A 170 7.09 -7.32 -3.67
C ASN A 170 7.31 -6.82 -2.22
N VAL A 171 6.43 -7.17 -1.30
CA VAL A 171 6.56 -6.82 0.14
C VAL A 171 7.50 -7.78 0.87
N LEU A 172 7.42 -9.08 0.57
CA LEU A 172 8.13 -10.11 1.31
C LEU A 172 9.64 -10.12 1.05
N LEU A 173 10.04 -9.97 -0.21
CA LEU A 173 11.45 -10.09 -0.58
C LEU A 173 12.36 -9.05 0.09
N PRO A 174 12.01 -7.76 0.19
CA PRO A 174 12.82 -6.81 0.94
C PRO A 174 12.95 -7.19 2.42
N LEU A 175 11.86 -7.68 3.02
CA LEU A 175 11.81 -8.01 4.44
C LEU A 175 12.60 -9.27 4.80
N THR A 176 12.59 -10.28 3.92
CA THR A 176 13.15 -11.62 4.26
C THR A 176 14.52 -11.87 3.66
N VAL A 177 14.72 -11.44 2.41
CA VAL A 177 15.97 -11.63 1.68
C VAL A 177 16.89 -10.42 1.81
N GLY A 178 16.32 -9.25 2.11
CA GLY A 178 17.06 -8.01 2.26
C GLY A 178 17.61 -7.47 0.94
N ILE A 179 16.89 -7.69 -0.16
CA ILE A 179 17.17 -7.07 -1.46
C ILE A 179 16.52 -5.68 -1.54
N THR A 180 16.92 -4.88 -2.52
CA THR A 180 16.33 -3.56 -2.75
C THR A 180 14.86 -3.66 -3.14
N HIS A 181 14.09 -2.59 -2.89
CA HIS A 181 12.67 -2.53 -3.28
C HIS A 181 12.48 -2.67 -4.79
N PHE A 182 13.40 -2.13 -5.56
CA PHE A 182 13.35 -2.24 -7.03
C PHE A 182 13.65 -3.66 -7.52
N GLU A 183 14.64 -4.33 -6.95
CA GLU A 183 14.91 -5.75 -7.26
C GLU A 183 13.73 -6.64 -6.87
N ALA A 184 13.13 -6.40 -5.71
CA ALA A 184 11.94 -7.12 -5.26
C ALA A 184 10.75 -6.90 -6.21
N LEU A 185 10.57 -5.69 -6.70
CA LEU A 185 9.53 -5.34 -7.67
C LEU A 185 9.74 -6.08 -9.01
N LEU A 186 10.97 -6.15 -9.50
CA LEU A 186 11.31 -6.91 -10.71
C LEU A 186 11.15 -8.41 -10.52
N ALA A 187 11.58 -8.94 -9.36
CA ALA A 187 11.41 -10.35 -9.01
C ALA A 187 9.92 -10.71 -8.93
N ALA A 188 9.09 -9.87 -8.30
CA ALA A 188 7.64 -10.05 -8.24
C ALA A 188 7.03 -10.09 -9.65
N ALA A 189 7.45 -9.17 -10.53
CA ALA A 189 7.01 -9.13 -11.92
C ALA A 189 7.44 -10.36 -12.72
N ALA A 190 8.63 -10.90 -12.46
CA ALA A 190 9.14 -12.09 -13.14
C ALA A 190 8.48 -13.38 -12.65
N MET A 191 8.26 -13.51 -11.34
CA MET A 191 7.74 -14.74 -10.73
C MET A 191 6.22 -14.89 -10.91
N THR A 192 5.48 -13.79 -10.90
CA THR A 192 4.00 -13.82 -10.93
C THR A 192 3.43 -14.50 -12.16
N PRO A 193 3.81 -14.19 -13.41
CA PRO A 193 3.23 -14.85 -14.59
C PRO A 193 3.51 -16.36 -14.62
N THR A 194 4.70 -16.77 -14.21
CA THR A 194 5.08 -18.18 -14.12
C THR A 194 4.21 -18.93 -13.08
N ALA A 195 4.04 -18.35 -11.89
CA ALA A 195 3.19 -18.94 -10.86
C ALA A 195 1.72 -18.99 -11.28
N VAL A 196 1.21 -17.94 -11.91
CA VAL A 196 -0.15 -17.90 -12.47
C VAL A 196 -0.32 -18.97 -13.55
N ALA A 197 0.65 -19.14 -14.44
CA ALA A 197 0.60 -20.16 -15.49
C ALA A 197 0.55 -21.57 -14.88
N LEU A 198 1.39 -21.87 -13.91
CA LEU A 198 1.43 -23.17 -13.22
C LEU A 198 0.13 -23.51 -12.48
N LEU A 199 -0.59 -22.48 -12.02
CA LEU A 199 -1.87 -22.66 -11.30
C LEU A 199 -3.07 -22.74 -12.22
N SER A 200 -3.08 -21.93 -13.27
CA SER A 200 -4.24 -21.75 -14.14
C SER A 200 -4.30 -22.82 -15.25
N PHE A 201 -3.14 -23.40 -15.63
CA PHE A 201 -3.02 -24.36 -16.72
C PHE A 201 -2.53 -25.72 -16.27
N SER A 202 -2.76 -26.77 -17.05
CA SER A 202 -2.17 -28.08 -16.80
C SER A 202 -0.66 -28.03 -17.06
N VAL A 203 0.11 -28.89 -16.35
CA VAL A 203 1.57 -28.92 -16.53
C VAL A 203 1.97 -29.15 -17.99
N GLY A 204 1.25 -30.04 -18.70
CA GLY A 204 1.51 -30.29 -20.12
C GLY A 204 1.26 -29.09 -21.02
N GLN A 205 0.28 -28.21 -20.68
CA GLN A 205 0.05 -26.96 -21.40
C GLN A 205 1.16 -25.93 -21.12
N VAL A 206 1.59 -25.81 -19.87
CA VAL A 206 2.66 -24.87 -19.47
C VAL A 206 3.98 -25.25 -20.10
N VAL A 207 4.33 -26.55 -20.12
CA VAL A 207 5.60 -27.07 -20.67
C VAL A 207 5.56 -27.17 -22.20
N SER A 208 4.38 -27.04 -22.84
CA SER A 208 4.31 -27.00 -24.31
C SER A 208 5.06 -25.80 -24.88
N PRO A 209 5.64 -25.88 -26.08
CA PRO A 209 6.39 -24.74 -26.68
C PRO A 209 5.58 -23.44 -26.71
N GLN A 210 4.26 -23.52 -26.98
CA GLN A 210 3.35 -22.38 -26.97
C GLN A 210 3.13 -21.84 -25.54
N GLY A 211 2.97 -22.72 -24.57
CA GLY A 211 2.82 -22.34 -23.14
C GLY A 211 4.05 -21.65 -22.60
N VAL A 212 5.24 -22.19 -22.87
CA VAL A 212 6.52 -21.57 -22.48
C VAL A 212 6.68 -20.20 -23.17
N LEU A 213 6.42 -20.09 -24.47
CA LEU A 213 6.51 -18.82 -25.18
C LEU A 213 5.55 -17.77 -24.59
N LEU A 214 4.30 -18.16 -24.30
CA LEU A 214 3.32 -17.26 -23.70
C LEU A 214 3.74 -16.82 -22.28
N ALA A 215 4.25 -17.74 -21.47
CA ALA A 215 4.74 -17.42 -20.13
C ALA A 215 5.95 -16.46 -20.18
N LEU A 216 6.89 -16.69 -21.10
CA LEU A 216 8.03 -15.79 -21.32
C LEU A 216 7.57 -14.42 -21.82
N ALA A 217 6.65 -14.37 -22.77
CA ALA A 217 6.11 -13.10 -23.27
C ALA A 217 5.36 -12.33 -22.17
N ALA A 218 4.56 -13.00 -21.36
CA ALA A 218 3.86 -12.39 -20.23
C ALA A 218 4.85 -11.88 -19.17
N THR A 219 5.89 -12.65 -18.86
CA THR A 219 6.96 -12.26 -17.94
C THR A 219 7.73 -11.04 -18.48
N ALA A 220 8.18 -11.09 -19.71
CA ALA A 220 8.87 -9.96 -20.34
C ALA A 220 8.00 -8.71 -20.40
N GLY A 221 6.72 -8.86 -20.73
CA GLY A 221 5.74 -7.76 -20.75
C GLY A 221 5.54 -7.14 -19.36
N LEU A 222 5.36 -7.94 -18.32
CA LEU A 222 5.15 -7.44 -16.96
C LEU A 222 6.43 -6.82 -16.39
N VAL A 223 7.59 -7.43 -16.59
CA VAL A 223 8.88 -6.86 -16.17
C VAL A 223 9.13 -5.53 -16.87
N SER A 224 8.87 -5.43 -18.18
CA SER A 224 9.00 -4.18 -18.92
C SER A 224 8.01 -3.12 -18.42
N ALA A 225 6.75 -3.49 -18.21
CA ALA A 225 5.72 -2.58 -17.68
C ALA A 225 6.13 -2.01 -16.32
N VAL A 226 6.67 -2.85 -15.44
CA VAL A 226 7.13 -2.46 -14.11
C VAL A 226 8.43 -1.63 -14.19
N TRP A 227 9.34 -1.98 -15.08
CA TRP A 227 10.58 -1.21 -15.29
C TRP A 227 10.31 0.23 -15.69
N TYR A 228 9.42 0.44 -16.68
CA TYR A 228 9.06 1.79 -17.14
C TYR A 228 8.04 2.47 -16.20
N GLY A 229 7.19 1.70 -15.57
CA GLY A 229 6.15 2.18 -14.65
C GLY A 229 6.52 2.16 -13.17
N ARG A 230 7.81 2.06 -12.82
CA ARG A 230 8.26 1.93 -11.41
C ARG A 230 7.83 3.09 -10.51
N GLU A 231 7.68 4.28 -11.06
CA GLU A 231 7.19 5.46 -10.34
C GLU A 231 5.72 5.34 -9.90
N PHE A 232 4.94 4.49 -10.58
CA PHE A 232 3.53 4.23 -10.26
C PHE A 232 3.32 3.15 -9.20
N VAL A 233 4.37 2.40 -8.84
CA VAL A 233 4.29 1.35 -7.82
C VAL A 233 5.05 1.81 -6.59
N PRO A 234 4.37 1.98 -5.44
CA PRO A 234 5.06 2.41 -4.22
C PRO A 234 6.07 1.35 -3.77
N PRO A 235 7.24 1.77 -3.24
CA PRO A 235 8.27 0.85 -2.75
C PRO A 235 7.86 0.23 -1.40
N ALA A 236 6.85 -0.63 -1.41
CA ALA A 236 6.36 -1.28 -0.21
C ALA A 236 7.39 -2.29 0.35
N PRO A 237 7.63 -2.34 1.67
CA PRO A 237 6.90 -1.64 2.75
C PRO A 237 7.50 -0.30 3.21
N LEU A 238 8.39 0.34 2.43
CA LEU A 238 8.95 1.65 2.75
C LEU A 238 7.84 2.71 2.78
N ALA A 239 7.75 3.47 3.88
CA ALA A 239 6.72 4.49 4.04
C ALA A 239 7.31 5.81 4.53
N MET A 240 6.92 6.92 3.92
CA MET A 240 7.25 8.26 4.42
C MET A 240 6.21 8.68 5.45
N THR A 241 6.66 8.86 6.69
CA THR A 241 5.82 9.33 7.79
C THR A 241 5.68 10.83 7.80
N GLU A 242 6.78 11.54 7.52
CA GLU A 242 6.81 12.99 7.49
C GLU A 242 7.84 13.50 6.49
N ALA A 243 7.55 14.64 5.86
CA ALA A 243 8.50 15.38 5.05
C ALA A 243 8.39 16.86 5.34
N THR A 244 9.53 17.51 5.52
CA THR A 244 9.62 18.93 5.84
C THR A 244 10.62 19.62 4.94
N VAL A 245 10.35 20.91 4.65
CA VAL A 245 11.30 21.79 3.98
C VAL A 245 11.43 23.06 4.83
N GLY A 246 12.65 23.42 5.14
CA GLY A 246 12.90 24.59 5.99
C GLY A 246 14.37 24.85 6.24
N HIS A 247 14.63 25.88 7.03
CA HIS A 247 15.97 26.22 7.50
C HIS A 247 16.15 25.57 8.87
N GLY A 248 17.28 24.94 9.09
CA GLY A 248 17.61 24.36 10.37
C GLY A 248 19.12 24.37 10.58
N THR A 249 19.54 24.69 11.78
CA THR A 249 20.92 24.47 12.21
C THR A 249 21.07 23.00 12.59
N TYR A 250 22.15 22.36 12.15
CA TYR A 250 22.49 20.98 12.53
C TYR A 250 22.83 20.78 14.03
N GLY A 251 22.45 21.67 14.87
CA GLY A 251 22.71 21.61 16.31
C GLY A 251 21.45 21.72 17.17
N GLY A 252 20.28 21.77 16.55
CA GLY A 252 19.01 21.81 17.28
C GLY A 252 18.51 20.43 17.70
N TYR A 253 17.70 20.43 18.75
CA TYR A 253 17.02 19.25 19.29
C TYR A 253 15.90 18.72 18.36
N GLU A 254 15.76 19.24 17.15
CA GLU A 254 14.72 18.85 16.20
C GLU A 254 15.26 17.85 15.17
N CYS A 255 14.57 16.76 15.03
CA CYS A 255 14.94 15.70 14.09
C CYS A 255 14.69 16.07 12.63
N LEU A 256 13.68 16.89 12.36
CA LEU A 256 13.38 17.46 11.05
C LEU A 256 13.43 18.99 11.10
N PRO A 257 13.79 19.69 10.00
CA PRO A 257 13.70 21.13 9.97
C PRO A 257 12.22 21.57 10.15
N PRO A 258 11.96 22.71 10.82
CA PRO A 258 10.60 23.21 10.97
C PRO A 258 9.96 23.41 9.60
N SER A 259 8.78 22.81 9.43
CA SER A 259 8.07 22.83 8.14
C SER A 259 7.57 24.22 7.79
N LYS A 260 8.01 24.74 6.64
CA LYS A 260 7.48 25.97 6.07
C LYS A 260 6.71 25.67 4.80
N HIS A 261 5.52 26.25 4.67
CA HIS A 261 4.72 26.19 3.46
C HIS A 261 5.04 27.31 2.48
N VAL A 262 5.47 28.45 3.01
CA VAL A 262 5.88 29.61 2.25
C VAL A 262 7.28 30.02 2.66
N ILE A 263 8.15 30.21 1.70
CA ILE A 263 9.57 30.56 1.88
C ILE A 263 9.85 31.78 1.02
N ARG A 264 10.63 32.72 1.53
CA ARG A 264 11.00 33.90 0.78
C ARG A 264 12.18 33.60 -0.14
N ALA A 265 12.22 34.23 -1.31
CA ALA A 265 13.30 34.03 -2.29
C ALA A 265 14.69 34.38 -1.76
N ASP A 266 14.78 35.35 -0.84
CA ASP A 266 16.01 35.75 -0.15
C ASP A 266 16.45 34.73 0.93
N GLN A 267 15.59 33.77 1.27
CA GLN A 267 15.83 32.71 2.27
C GLN A 267 16.09 31.34 1.64
N LEU A 268 16.34 31.22 0.37
CA LEU A 268 16.59 29.92 -0.27
C LEU A 268 17.99 29.35 0.04
N ASP A 269 18.87 30.18 0.57
CA ASP A 269 20.19 29.76 1.02
C ASP A 269 20.09 28.77 2.18
N ASN A 270 20.79 27.64 2.07
CA ASN A 270 20.80 26.57 3.08
C ASN A 270 19.41 25.93 3.35
N LEU A 271 18.51 25.99 2.35
CA LEU A 271 17.24 25.31 2.44
C LEU A 271 17.45 23.80 2.44
N ARG A 272 16.83 23.12 3.40
CA ARG A 272 16.95 21.69 3.59
C ARG A 272 15.63 20.99 3.40
N CYS A 273 15.69 19.83 2.78
CA CYS A 273 14.63 18.86 2.76
C CYS A 273 14.97 17.75 3.77
N GLY A 274 14.04 17.47 4.66
CA GLY A 274 14.11 16.37 5.60
C GLY A 274 12.93 15.42 5.38
N SER A 275 13.19 14.12 5.34
CA SER A 275 12.17 13.08 5.29
C SER A 275 12.41 12.03 6.37
N LEU A 276 11.34 11.71 7.08
CA LEU A 276 11.29 10.63 8.06
C LEU A 276 10.67 9.42 7.36
N LEU A 277 11.48 8.40 7.14
CA LEU A 277 11.06 7.16 6.53
C LEU A 277 10.96 6.06 7.57
N ARG A 278 9.95 5.21 7.45
CA ARG A 278 9.81 3.99 8.22
C ARG A 278 10.05 2.81 7.29
N GLU A 279 11.07 2.01 7.61
CA GLU A 279 11.40 0.81 6.89
C GLU A 279 11.63 -0.37 7.83
N PRO A 280 10.71 -1.34 7.86
CA PRO A 280 10.91 -2.56 8.61
C PRO A 280 12.08 -3.38 8.04
N GLY A 281 13.00 -3.78 8.91
CA GLY A 281 14.13 -4.62 8.50
C GLY A 281 15.38 -3.87 8.01
N GLY A 282 15.36 -2.54 8.02
CA GLY A 282 16.48 -1.66 7.66
C GLY A 282 16.58 -1.38 6.15
N LEU A 283 16.96 -0.17 5.83
CA LEU A 283 17.04 0.34 4.45
C LEU A 283 18.17 -0.34 3.69
N LYS A 284 17.87 -0.90 2.53
CA LYS A 284 18.83 -1.51 1.61
C LYS A 284 19.08 -0.67 0.36
N GLU A 285 18.37 0.43 0.19
CA GLU A 285 18.39 1.27 -0.99
C GLU A 285 18.69 2.72 -0.63
N ASP A 286 19.52 3.38 -1.43
CA ASP A 286 19.84 4.78 -1.24
C ASP A 286 18.65 5.67 -1.62
N ILE A 287 18.46 6.73 -0.84
CA ILE A 287 17.41 7.71 -1.05
C ILE A 287 17.97 8.97 -1.68
N VAL A 288 17.23 9.50 -2.65
CA VAL A 288 17.53 10.78 -3.30
C VAL A 288 16.41 11.78 -3.08
N HIS A 289 16.78 13.02 -2.85
CA HIS A 289 15.85 14.15 -2.85
C HIS A 289 15.93 14.89 -4.18
N ILE A 290 14.79 15.06 -4.84
CA ILE A 290 14.68 15.78 -6.10
C ILE A 290 13.96 17.09 -5.84
N TRP A 291 14.66 18.17 -6.11
CA TRP A 291 14.13 19.52 -6.03
C TRP A 291 13.55 19.94 -7.37
N ARG A 292 12.28 20.32 -7.37
CA ARG A 292 11.60 20.81 -8.58
C ARG A 292 11.03 22.19 -8.38
N HIS A 293 11.13 23.02 -9.42
CA HIS A 293 10.45 24.30 -9.55
C HIS A 293 9.35 24.14 -10.60
N GLY A 294 8.08 24.14 -10.16
CA GLY A 294 6.98 23.69 -11.00
C GLY A 294 7.17 22.24 -11.45
N SER A 295 7.23 22.03 -12.77
CA SER A 295 7.48 20.70 -13.37
C SER A 295 8.98 20.43 -13.68
N VAL A 296 9.87 21.41 -13.50
CA VAL A 296 11.28 21.30 -13.92
C VAL A 296 12.13 20.79 -12.76
N GLU A 297 12.91 19.74 -13.00
CA GLU A 297 13.92 19.27 -12.05
C GLU A 297 15.07 20.26 -11.98
N VAL A 298 15.29 20.85 -10.80
CA VAL A 298 16.35 21.83 -10.53
C VAL A 298 17.62 21.12 -10.06
N ALA A 299 17.45 20.17 -9.11
CA ALA A 299 18.55 19.43 -8.55
C ALA A 299 18.10 18.03 -8.09
N ARG A 300 18.97 17.05 -8.25
CA ARG A 300 18.90 15.73 -7.65
C ARG A 300 20.08 15.60 -6.70
N VAL A 301 19.81 15.27 -5.46
CA VAL A 301 20.79 15.25 -4.38
C VAL A 301 20.63 13.97 -3.58
N ASP A 302 21.74 13.25 -3.36
CA ASP A 302 21.73 12.07 -2.49
C ASP A 302 21.38 12.49 -1.06
N ALA A 303 20.36 11.88 -0.52
CA ALA A 303 19.89 12.16 0.82
C ALA A 303 20.75 11.40 1.84
N ARG A 304 21.33 12.12 2.78
CA ARG A 304 22.17 11.51 3.82
C ARG A 304 21.34 11.03 4.97
N SER A 305 21.48 9.77 5.34
CA SER A 305 20.88 9.23 6.54
C SER A 305 21.54 9.80 7.79
N SER A 306 20.76 10.06 8.81
CA SER A 306 21.22 10.60 10.10
C SER A 306 20.71 9.77 11.27
N PRO A 307 21.34 8.64 11.61
CA PRO A 307 20.88 7.75 12.68
C PRO A 307 20.84 8.40 14.07
N ALA A 308 21.66 9.41 14.29
CA ALA A 308 21.65 10.16 15.57
C ALA A 308 20.35 10.95 15.76
N LEU A 309 19.72 11.38 14.67
CA LEU A 309 18.50 12.19 14.69
C LEU A 309 17.25 11.35 14.89
N THR A 310 17.28 10.07 14.55
CA THR A 310 16.16 9.14 14.79
C THR A 310 15.94 8.86 16.29
N LYS A 311 16.87 9.25 17.15
CA LYS A 311 16.75 9.13 18.59
C LYS A 311 16.12 10.36 19.27
N LEU A 312 15.87 11.41 18.48
CA LEU A 312 15.27 12.63 18.99
C LEU A 312 13.75 12.47 19.08
N GLU A 313 13.15 13.17 20.04
CA GLU A 313 11.72 13.20 20.25
C GLU A 313 10.97 13.60 18.96
N GLY A 314 9.91 12.89 18.63
CA GLY A 314 9.13 13.06 17.40
C GLY A 314 9.64 12.29 16.20
N CYS A 315 10.87 11.76 16.20
CA CYS A 315 11.38 10.85 15.16
C CYS A 315 11.76 9.48 15.71
N ASP A 316 11.67 9.32 17.03
CA ASP A 316 11.87 8.06 17.71
C ASP A 316 10.79 7.05 17.31
N GLY A 317 11.22 5.91 16.86
CA GLY A 317 10.32 4.82 16.46
C GLY A 317 11.11 3.65 15.92
N PRO A 318 10.57 2.45 16.08
CA PRO A 318 11.17 1.27 15.48
C PRO A 318 11.18 1.47 13.96
N ASP A 319 12.33 1.22 13.35
CA ASP A 319 12.52 1.28 11.90
C ASP A 319 12.44 2.70 11.27
N ASN A 320 12.44 3.75 12.06
CA ASN A 320 12.48 5.11 11.57
C ASN A 320 13.92 5.53 11.19
N ILE A 321 14.06 6.16 10.03
CA ILE A 321 15.32 6.71 9.52
C ILE A 321 15.08 8.11 8.98
N VAL A 322 15.90 9.08 9.44
CA VAL A 322 15.85 10.46 8.96
C VAL A 322 16.84 10.65 7.82
N TYR A 323 16.35 11.13 6.69
CA TYR A 323 17.13 11.52 5.53
C TYR A 323 17.11 13.01 5.33
N ARG A 324 18.23 13.60 4.94
CA ARG A 324 18.38 15.04 4.71
C ARG A 324 19.18 15.35 3.47
N SER A 325 18.78 16.39 2.79
CA SER A 325 19.58 17.03 1.72
C SER A 325 19.46 18.55 1.79
N GLU A 326 20.41 19.22 1.15
CA GLU A 326 20.43 20.68 1.04
C GLU A 326 20.28 21.08 -0.42
N LEU A 327 19.50 22.13 -0.68
CA LEU A 327 19.33 22.65 -2.05
C LEU A 327 20.63 23.32 -2.50
N PRO A 328 21.26 22.87 -3.61
CA PRO A 328 22.50 23.44 -4.09
C PRO A 328 22.31 24.88 -4.64
N LYS A 329 22.96 25.87 -4.05
CA LYS A 329 22.89 27.29 -4.48
C LYS A 329 23.16 27.49 -5.98
N ALA A 330 24.14 26.75 -6.52
CA ALA A 330 24.55 26.84 -7.91
C ALA A 330 23.45 26.41 -8.91
N LYS A 331 22.40 25.75 -8.43
CA LYS A 331 21.30 25.23 -9.25
C LYS A 331 20.04 26.12 -9.19
N LEU A 332 20.03 27.17 -8.37
CA LEU A 332 18.88 28.04 -8.23
C LEU A 332 18.59 28.76 -9.57
N PRO A 333 17.31 28.80 -10.01
CA PRO A 333 16.91 29.57 -11.18
C PRO A 333 17.04 31.08 -10.91
N LYS A 334 17.12 31.87 -11.99
CA LYS A 334 17.21 33.35 -11.90
C LYS A 334 15.99 33.95 -11.20
N ASP A 335 14.81 33.41 -11.47
CA ASP A 335 13.58 33.70 -10.76
C ASP A 335 13.12 32.45 -10.02
N PRO A 336 13.30 32.39 -8.70
CA PRO A 336 12.91 31.25 -7.90
C PRO A 336 11.47 31.31 -7.39
N THR A 337 10.69 32.33 -7.75
CA THR A 337 9.32 32.47 -7.25
C THR A 337 8.38 31.42 -7.86
N GLY A 338 7.38 30.98 -7.07
CA GLY A 338 6.39 30.01 -7.51
C GLY A 338 6.34 28.71 -6.70
N GLU A 339 5.68 27.69 -7.27
CA GLU A 339 5.51 26.40 -6.61
C GLU A 339 6.80 25.56 -6.70
N TRP A 340 7.25 25.09 -5.57
CA TRP A 340 8.38 24.18 -5.45
C TRP A 340 7.96 22.87 -4.81
N SER A 341 8.75 21.84 -5.06
CA SER A 341 8.62 20.57 -4.35
C SER A 341 9.97 19.93 -4.07
N CYS A 342 10.05 19.27 -2.93
CA CYS A 342 11.07 18.28 -2.63
C CYS A 342 10.42 16.90 -2.70
N THR A 343 10.87 16.08 -3.62
CA THR A 343 10.39 14.71 -3.82
C THR A 343 11.44 13.75 -3.27
N THR A 344 11.00 12.81 -2.44
CA THR A 344 11.83 11.72 -1.92
C THR A 344 11.61 10.51 -2.80
N GLU A 345 12.67 10.04 -3.42
CA GLU A 345 12.67 8.86 -4.31
C GLU A 345 13.77 7.89 -3.91
N THR A 346 13.59 6.61 -4.25
CA THR A 346 14.72 5.66 -4.24
C THR A 346 15.67 5.99 -5.38
N VAL A 347 16.92 5.55 -5.30
CA VAL A 347 17.91 5.76 -6.35
C VAL A 347 17.44 5.23 -7.72
N HIS A 348 16.59 4.20 -7.69
CA HIS A 348 16.00 3.60 -8.91
C HIS A 348 14.73 4.31 -9.39
N GLY A 349 14.31 5.42 -8.76
CA GLY A 349 13.23 6.28 -9.22
C GLY A 349 11.82 5.82 -8.80
N GLN A 350 11.70 5.05 -7.71
CA GLN A 350 10.40 4.80 -7.08
C GLN A 350 10.06 5.95 -6.15
N LEU A 351 8.86 6.50 -6.32
CA LEU A 351 8.38 7.62 -5.50
C LEU A 351 8.01 7.14 -4.09
N VAL A 352 8.65 7.73 -3.08
CA VAL A 352 8.37 7.50 -1.66
C VAL A 352 7.45 8.58 -1.09
N GLY A 353 7.71 9.84 -1.48
CA GLY A 353 6.89 10.95 -1.00
C GLY A 353 7.26 12.28 -1.62
N ILE A 354 6.42 13.29 -1.36
CA ILE A 354 6.60 14.65 -1.87
C ILE A 354 6.21 15.69 -0.83
N ARG A 355 7.00 16.74 -0.71
CA ARG A 355 6.66 17.95 0.04
C ARG A 355 6.61 19.15 -0.89
N LYS A 356 5.44 19.80 -0.96
CA LYS A 356 5.25 21.03 -1.73
C LYS A 356 5.35 22.25 -0.83
N PHE A 357 5.91 23.33 -1.38
CA PHE A 357 6.00 24.63 -0.74
C PHE A 357 5.99 25.74 -1.81
N GLU A 358 5.73 26.95 -1.43
CA GLU A 358 5.70 28.11 -2.30
C GLU A 358 6.87 29.05 -1.98
N VAL A 359 7.52 29.55 -3.01
CA VAL A 359 8.53 30.59 -2.90
C VAL A 359 7.95 31.92 -3.35
N VAL A 360 7.90 32.87 -2.42
CA VAL A 360 7.42 34.23 -2.67
C VAL A 360 8.57 35.21 -2.87
N GLY A 361 8.33 36.24 -3.66
CA GLY A 361 9.30 37.30 -3.87
C GLY A 361 9.73 37.99 -2.54
N PRO A 362 10.86 38.69 -2.54
CA PRO A 362 11.24 39.51 -1.41
C PRO A 362 10.10 40.52 -1.16
N GLU A 363 9.62 40.57 0.08
CA GLU A 363 8.62 41.55 0.47
C GLU A 363 9.14 42.95 0.13
N THR A 364 8.59 43.57 -0.92
CA THR A 364 8.63 45.02 -0.98
C THR A 364 7.90 45.49 0.27
N THR A 365 8.67 45.93 1.24
CA THR A 365 8.18 46.51 2.48
C THR A 365 7.19 47.62 2.12
N LYS A 366 5.90 47.26 1.90
CA LYS A 366 4.86 48.25 2.11
C LYS A 366 4.99 48.64 3.57
N PRO A 367 5.24 49.93 3.88
CA PRO A 367 5.31 50.35 5.25
C PRO A 367 4.04 49.86 5.94
N VAL A 368 4.21 49.06 6.97
CA VAL A 368 3.09 48.68 7.83
C VAL A 368 2.42 49.98 8.24
N PRO A 369 1.13 50.19 7.90
CA PRO A 369 0.44 51.36 8.35
C PRO A 369 0.66 51.44 9.86
N ALA A 370 1.15 52.60 10.34
CA ALA A 370 1.41 52.79 11.77
C ALA A 370 0.18 52.31 12.54
N PRO A 371 0.35 51.51 13.59
CA PRO A 371 -0.77 51.01 14.37
C PRO A 371 -1.66 52.17 14.73
N VAL A 372 -2.89 52.13 14.26
CA VAL A 372 -3.91 53.13 14.63
C VAL A 372 -3.95 53.13 16.16
N PRO A 373 -3.70 54.28 16.79
CA PRO A 373 -3.74 54.38 18.24
C PRO A 373 -5.13 53.86 18.68
N LEU A 374 -5.09 52.81 19.51
CA LEU A 374 -6.30 52.30 20.16
C LEU A 374 -6.95 53.48 20.91
N PRO A 375 -8.24 53.73 20.79
CA PRO A 375 -8.92 54.73 21.58
C PRO A 375 -8.63 54.43 23.06
N VAL A 376 -8.05 55.39 23.75
CA VAL A 376 -7.82 55.32 25.18
C VAL A 376 -9.18 55.14 25.84
N PRO A 377 -9.43 54.05 26.60
CA PRO A 377 -10.71 53.90 27.27
C PRO A 377 -10.82 55.01 28.31
N ASP A 378 -11.92 55.81 28.21
CA ASP A 378 -12.27 56.82 29.19
C ASP A 378 -12.18 56.26 30.59
N GLY A 379 -11.45 56.99 31.45
CA GLY A 379 -11.04 56.60 32.79
C GLY A 379 -12.23 56.26 33.69
N GLY A 380 -12.66 55.02 33.62
CA GLY A 380 -13.49 54.38 34.65
C GLY A 380 -12.62 53.98 35.82
N THR A 381 -12.76 54.66 36.94
CA THR A 381 -12.13 54.25 38.22
C THR A 381 -12.36 52.78 38.54
N PRO A 382 -11.35 52.02 38.85
CA PRO A 382 -11.51 50.61 39.22
C PRO A 382 -12.27 50.48 40.55
N LYS A 383 -13.37 49.76 40.50
CA LYS A 383 -14.10 49.34 41.72
C LYS A 383 -13.22 48.37 42.52
N PRO A 384 -13.07 48.60 43.85
CA PRO A 384 -12.26 47.71 44.67
C PRO A 384 -12.86 46.27 44.69
N PRO A 385 -12.02 45.23 44.72
CA PRO A 385 -12.48 43.87 44.76
C PRO A 385 -13.18 43.55 46.07
N ASP A 386 -14.37 42.94 45.96
CA ASP A 386 -15.13 42.40 47.09
C ASP A 386 -14.32 41.30 47.80
N ALA A 387 -14.25 41.46 49.14
CA ALA A 387 -13.54 40.56 50.02
C ALA A 387 -14.08 39.11 49.94
N ALA A 388 -13.19 38.18 49.66
CA ALA A 388 -13.51 36.74 49.65
C ALA A 388 -13.97 36.24 51.05
N PRO A 389 -15.01 35.42 51.14
CA PRO A 389 -15.44 34.83 52.40
C PRO A 389 -14.41 33.83 52.95
N ALA A 390 -14.18 33.91 54.25
CA ALA A 390 -13.30 33.03 55.01
C ALA A 390 -13.67 31.55 54.84
N ARG A 391 -12.70 30.74 54.46
CA ARG A 391 -12.83 29.27 54.45
C ARG A 391 -12.76 28.79 55.87
N ASP A 392 -13.89 28.26 56.34
CA ASP A 392 -13.99 27.53 57.59
C ASP A 392 -13.29 26.15 57.49
N SER A 393 -12.36 25.92 58.38
CA SER A 393 -11.63 24.68 58.56
C SER A 393 -12.44 23.71 59.40
N ARG A 394 -12.91 22.64 58.80
CA ARG A 394 -13.17 21.38 59.54
C ARG A 394 -12.78 20.18 58.67
#